data_967eca9c826e57db018b5de596b2d9a8
#
_entry.id   967eca9c826e57db018b5de596b2d9a8
#
_cell.length_a   1.000
_cell.length_b   1.000
_cell.length_c   1.000
_cell.angle_alpha   90.00
_cell.angle_beta   90.00
_cell.angle_gamma   90.00
#
_symmetry.space_group_name_H-M   'P 1'
#
loop_
_entity.id
_entity.type
_entity.pdbx_description
1 polymer ?
#
loop_
_entity_poly.entity_id
_entity_poly.type
_entity_poly.pdbx_seq_one_letter_code
_entity_poly.pdbx_strand_id
1 'polypeptide(L)'
;DPVMSRGLGDVYKRQVSGRAGRAQTKGRVIIQTYYPENETIQSLAQLDRDAFYENEIYYRKLNNLPPSGKMAAIIVSGNNIAKVREQCSIMFGSIPNISELEIYGPAPAPLSKLKGRHRQRFLIHDKKARNMQKIVNAWLKNSKSLSSVNISVDIDPFSFV
;
A
#
# COMPACT_ATOMS: atom_id res chain seq x y z
N ASP A 1 -1.92 2.08 9.32
CA ASP A 1 -3.26 2.27 8.81
C ASP A 1 -3.84 0.92 8.38
N PRO A 2 -4.88 0.41 9.06
CA PRO A 2 -5.39 -0.95 8.83
C PRO A 2 -6.12 -1.12 7.47
N VAL A 3 -6.34 -0.05 6.74
CA VAL A 3 -7.13 -0.08 5.48
C VAL A 3 -6.34 -0.66 4.31
N MET A 4 -5.02 -0.55 4.31
CA MET A 4 -4.19 -0.89 3.15
C MET A 4 -3.73 -2.35 3.05
N SER A 5 -3.80 -3.13 4.13
CA SER A 5 -3.39 -4.56 4.09
C SER A 5 -4.55 -5.54 3.81
N ARG A 6 -5.77 -5.02 3.63
CA ARG A 6 -6.99 -5.85 3.58
C ARG A 6 -7.06 -6.80 2.38
N GLY A 7 -6.67 -6.36 1.17
CA GLY A 7 -6.92 -7.14 -0.04
C GLY A 7 -6.15 -8.46 -0.15
N LEU A 8 -4.87 -8.49 0.22
CA LEU A 8 -4.02 -9.69 0.13
C LEU A 8 -4.34 -10.73 1.21
N GLY A 9 -4.53 -10.25 2.44
CA GLY A 9 -4.88 -11.13 3.56
C GLY A 9 -6.20 -11.85 3.32
N ASP A 10 -7.16 -11.21 2.68
CA ASP A 10 -8.49 -11.75 2.47
C ASP A 10 -8.55 -12.74 1.31
N VAL A 11 -7.81 -12.52 0.23
CA VAL A 11 -7.62 -13.52 -0.84
C VAL A 11 -6.97 -14.79 -0.30
N TYR A 12 -5.93 -14.65 0.53
CA TYR A 12 -5.27 -15.79 1.15
C TYR A 12 -6.18 -16.54 2.13
N LYS A 13 -6.92 -15.85 2.99
CA LYS A 13 -7.89 -16.44 3.91
C LYS A 13 -8.95 -17.25 3.16
N ARG A 14 -9.43 -16.71 2.03
CA ARG A 14 -10.39 -17.39 1.18
C ARG A 14 -9.82 -18.64 0.50
N GLN A 15 -8.58 -18.60 0.02
CA GLN A 15 -7.92 -19.76 -0.54
C GLN A 15 -7.75 -20.88 0.49
N VAL A 16 -7.45 -20.56 1.73
CA VAL A 16 -7.34 -21.51 2.83
C VAL A 16 -8.72 -22.07 3.19
N SER A 17 -9.75 -21.22 3.26
CA SER A 17 -11.13 -21.68 3.53
C SER A 17 -11.69 -22.62 2.46
N GLY A 18 -11.36 -22.37 1.19
CA GLY A 18 -11.75 -23.24 0.06
C GLY A 18 -11.05 -24.62 0.05
N ARG A 19 -10.07 -24.86 0.93
CA ARG A 19 -9.43 -26.17 1.09
C ARG A 19 -10.02 -27.01 2.23
N ALA A 20 -10.85 -26.42 3.07
CA ALA A 20 -11.56 -27.12 4.13
C ALA A 20 -12.77 -27.86 3.52
N GLY A 21 -12.64 -29.16 3.37
CA GLY A 21 -13.68 -30.06 2.83
C GLY A 21 -13.40 -30.49 1.38
N ARG A 22 -13.27 -31.80 1.19
CA ARG A 22 -13.19 -32.44 -0.15
C ARG A 22 -14.36 -33.38 -0.32
N ALA A 23 -15.00 -33.28 -1.50
CA ALA A 23 -15.99 -34.17 -2.08
C ALA A 23 -17.22 -34.55 -1.22
N GLN A 24 -17.09 -35.15 -0.06
CA GLN A 24 -18.22 -35.64 0.74
C GLN A 24 -18.24 -35.15 2.19
N THR A 25 -17.22 -34.45 2.64
CA THR A 25 -17.14 -33.93 4.02
C THR A 25 -17.29 -32.42 4.05
N LYS A 26 -18.29 -31.92 4.79
CA LYS A 26 -18.43 -30.49 5.03
C LYS A 26 -17.26 -30.01 5.89
N GLY A 27 -16.39 -29.19 5.31
CA GLY A 27 -15.30 -28.54 6.03
C GLY A 27 -15.81 -27.43 6.94
N ARG A 28 -15.17 -27.25 8.07
CA ARG A 28 -15.41 -26.12 8.98
C ARG A 28 -14.18 -25.23 9.02
N VAL A 29 -14.39 -23.92 8.83
CA VAL A 29 -13.34 -22.89 8.95
C VAL A 29 -13.72 -22.00 10.11
N ILE A 30 -12.74 -21.67 10.95
CA ILE A 30 -12.90 -20.75 12.09
C ILE A 30 -11.99 -19.56 11.83
N ILE A 31 -12.56 -18.35 11.81
CA ILE A 31 -11.83 -17.09 11.69
C ILE A 31 -11.79 -16.44 13.06
N GLN A 32 -10.60 -16.30 13.64
CA GLN A 32 -10.41 -15.58 14.90
C GLN A 32 -10.06 -14.12 14.57
N THR A 33 -10.82 -13.18 15.13
CA THR A 33 -10.65 -11.73 14.91
C THR A 33 -11.10 -10.94 16.11
N TYR A 34 -10.51 -9.74 16.29
CA TYR A 34 -11.00 -8.75 17.27
C TYR A 34 -12.18 -7.93 16.74
N TYR A 35 -12.48 -8.02 15.44
CA TYR A 35 -13.53 -7.25 14.77
C TYR A 35 -14.47 -8.18 14.00
N PRO A 36 -15.28 -9.00 14.68
CA PRO A 36 -16.18 -9.95 14.03
C PRO A 36 -17.25 -9.25 13.17
N GLU A 37 -17.63 -8.04 13.54
CA GLU A 37 -18.63 -7.23 12.82
C GLU A 37 -18.07 -6.53 11.56
N ASN A 38 -16.78 -6.72 11.24
CA ASN A 38 -16.20 -6.14 10.03
C ASN A 38 -16.85 -6.77 8.79
N GLU A 39 -17.39 -5.95 7.90
CA GLU A 39 -18.12 -6.39 6.70
C GLU A 39 -17.31 -7.34 5.82
N THR A 40 -16.00 -7.12 5.69
CA THR A 40 -15.08 -8.01 4.99
C THR A 40 -15.05 -9.41 5.63
N ILE A 41 -14.99 -9.48 6.97
CA ILE A 41 -14.98 -10.75 7.71
C ILE A 41 -16.34 -11.45 7.58
N GLN A 42 -17.43 -10.70 7.64
CA GLN A 42 -18.78 -11.23 7.46
C GLN A 42 -18.98 -11.80 6.05
N SER A 43 -18.57 -11.07 5.01
CA SER A 43 -18.63 -11.56 3.62
C SER A 43 -17.79 -12.81 3.39
N LEU A 44 -16.63 -12.91 4.06
CA LEU A 44 -15.80 -14.12 4.04
C LEU A 44 -16.49 -15.30 4.74
N ALA A 45 -17.14 -15.06 5.89
CA ALA A 45 -17.84 -16.10 6.64
C ALA A 45 -19.06 -16.64 5.87
N GLN A 46 -19.76 -15.76 5.16
CA GLN A 46 -20.91 -16.11 4.33
C GLN A 46 -20.53 -16.69 2.97
N LEU A 47 -19.23 -16.69 2.61
CA LEU A 47 -18.72 -17.10 1.29
C LEU A 47 -19.31 -16.27 0.13
N ASP A 48 -19.87 -15.10 0.44
CA ASP A 48 -20.44 -14.20 -0.56
C ASP A 48 -19.31 -13.38 -1.22
N ARG A 49 -18.91 -13.88 -2.39
CA ARG A 49 -17.83 -13.30 -3.17
C ARG A 49 -18.22 -11.95 -3.76
N ASP A 50 -19.42 -11.86 -4.26
CA ASP A 50 -19.84 -10.72 -5.07
C ASP A 50 -20.11 -9.54 -4.13
N ALA A 51 -20.79 -9.74 -3.00
CA ALA A 51 -20.93 -8.74 -1.96
C ALA A 51 -19.57 -8.25 -1.43
N PHE A 52 -18.58 -9.16 -1.27
CA PHE A 52 -17.23 -8.75 -0.88
C PHE A 52 -16.60 -7.79 -1.88
N TYR A 53 -16.65 -8.10 -3.18
CA TYR A 53 -16.05 -7.24 -4.20
C TYR A 53 -16.81 -5.92 -4.37
N GLU A 54 -18.13 -5.93 -4.30
CA GLU A 54 -18.96 -4.71 -4.38
C GLU A 54 -18.61 -3.75 -3.22
N ASN A 55 -18.54 -4.25 -2.00
CA ASN A 55 -18.15 -3.48 -0.83
C ASN A 55 -16.72 -2.94 -0.96
N GLU A 56 -15.76 -3.76 -1.38
CA GLU A 56 -14.37 -3.35 -1.55
C GLU A 56 -14.25 -2.25 -2.62
N ILE A 57 -14.93 -2.40 -3.75
CA ILE A 57 -14.96 -1.38 -4.82
C ILE A 57 -15.61 -0.09 -4.32
N TYR A 58 -16.71 -0.19 -3.59
CA TYR A 58 -17.39 0.96 -3.00
C TYR A 58 -16.46 1.74 -2.06
N TYR A 59 -15.79 1.08 -1.12
CA TYR A 59 -14.86 1.72 -0.20
C TYR A 59 -13.65 2.33 -0.90
N ARG A 60 -13.10 1.65 -1.92
CA ARG A 60 -12.01 2.20 -2.73
C ARG A 60 -12.44 3.46 -3.47
N LYS A 61 -13.63 3.45 -4.04
CA LYS A 61 -14.20 4.62 -4.73
C LYS A 61 -14.44 5.78 -3.76
N LEU A 62 -15.03 5.51 -2.59
CA LEU A 62 -15.30 6.52 -1.57
C LEU A 62 -14.02 7.23 -1.09
N ASN A 63 -12.93 6.48 -0.97
CA ASN A 63 -11.63 6.99 -0.52
C ASN A 63 -10.68 7.36 -1.66
N ASN A 64 -11.14 7.37 -2.91
CA ASN A 64 -10.32 7.63 -4.09
C ASN A 64 -9.06 6.75 -4.17
N LEU A 65 -9.15 5.50 -3.71
CA LEU A 65 -8.07 4.52 -3.83
C LEU A 65 -8.07 3.88 -5.23
N PRO A 66 -6.97 3.27 -5.68
CA PRO A 66 -6.95 2.56 -6.96
C PRO A 66 -8.09 1.52 -7.05
N PRO A 67 -8.81 1.47 -8.18
CA PRO A 67 -8.55 2.13 -9.47
C PRO A 67 -9.11 3.56 -9.60
N SER A 68 -9.92 4.05 -8.64
CA SER A 68 -10.58 5.37 -8.72
C SER A 68 -9.62 6.53 -8.53
N GLY A 69 -8.61 6.37 -7.70
CA GLY A 69 -7.46 7.26 -7.57
C GLY A 69 -6.17 6.58 -8.02
N LYS A 70 -5.03 7.22 -7.79
CA LYS A 70 -3.72 6.68 -8.06
C LYS A 70 -2.81 6.78 -6.84
N MET A 71 -1.98 5.78 -6.65
CA MET A 71 -1.04 5.76 -5.56
C MET A 71 0.37 5.44 -6.04
N ALA A 72 1.37 5.90 -5.29
CA ALA A 72 2.75 5.48 -5.48
C ALA A 72 3.47 5.37 -4.13
N ALA A 73 4.41 4.46 -4.04
CA ALA A 73 5.35 4.37 -2.94
C ALA A 73 6.77 4.67 -3.44
N ILE A 74 7.48 5.53 -2.73
CA ILE A 74 8.89 5.79 -3.00
C ILE A 74 9.69 5.32 -1.79
N ILE A 75 10.62 4.40 -2.00
CA ILE A 75 11.52 3.90 -0.97
C ILE A 75 12.91 4.48 -1.19
N VAL A 76 13.41 5.21 -0.21
CA VAL A 76 14.78 5.70 -0.14
C VAL A 76 15.58 4.76 0.74
N SER A 77 16.63 4.15 0.22
CA SER A 77 17.40 3.14 0.96
C SER A 77 18.92 3.31 0.83
N GLY A 78 19.64 2.96 1.89
CA GLY A 78 21.10 3.04 1.92
C GLY A 78 21.70 2.41 3.17
N ASN A 79 23.00 2.18 3.16
CA ASN A 79 23.72 1.57 4.28
C ASN A 79 23.90 2.57 5.46
N ASN A 80 23.92 3.87 5.16
CA ASN A 80 24.07 4.92 6.16
C ASN A 80 22.74 5.63 6.37
N ILE A 81 22.16 5.54 7.57
CA ILE A 81 20.88 6.14 7.93
C ILE A 81 20.90 7.67 7.82
N ALA A 82 22.04 8.33 8.12
CA ALA A 82 22.14 9.77 8.00
C ALA A 82 22.01 10.22 6.54
N LYS A 83 22.62 9.50 5.59
CA LYS A 83 22.49 9.76 4.15
C LYS A 83 21.08 9.48 3.62
N VAL A 84 20.42 8.46 4.13
CA VAL A 84 19.01 8.19 3.80
C VAL A 84 18.11 9.33 4.28
N ARG A 85 18.31 9.82 5.51
CA ARG A 85 17.55 10.95 6.06
C ARG A 85 17.84 12.26 5.30
N GLU A 86 19.10 12.51 4.96
CA GLU A 86 19.50 13.66 4.15
C GLU A 86 18.79 13.66 2.79
N GLN A 87 18.79 12.53 2.09
CA GLN A 87 18.06 12.39 0.83
C GLN A 87 16.55 12.62 1.00
N CYS A 88 15.97 12.07 2.05
CA CYS A 88 14.55 12.30 2.36
C CYS A 88 14.25 13.79 2.62
N SER A 89 15.13 14.51 3.30
CA SER A 89 14.96 15.95 3.53
C SER A 89 15.05 16.75 2.23
N ILE A 90 15.98 16.41 1.32
CA ILE A 90 16.07 17.03 0.01
C ILE A 90 14.77 16.80 -0.80
N MET A 91 14.26 15.56 -0.80
CA MET A 91 13.01 15.23 -1.48
C MET A 91 11.81 15.95 -0.86
N PHE A 92 11.75 16.02 0.48
CA PHE A 92 10.68 16.72 1.18
C PHE A 92 10.66 18.23 0.82
N GLY A 93 11.81 18.86 0.71
CA GLY A 93 11.93 20.27 0.31
C GLY A 93 11.54 20.55 -1.15
N SER A 94 11.40 19.50 -1.98
CA SER A 94 11.04 19.61 -3.41
C SER A 94 9.69 18.95 -3.74
N ILE A 95 8.85 18.72 -2.72
CA ILE A 95 7.51 18.16 -2.91
C ILE A 95 6.71 19.04 -3.88
N PRO A 96 6.09 18.45 -4.94
CA PRO A 96 5.31 19.20 -5.89
C PRO A 96 4.03 19.76 -5.26
N ASN A 97 3.77 21.05 -5.43
CA ASN A 97 2.51 21.64 -5.01
C ASN A 97 1.43 21.41 -6.08
N ILE A 98 0.70 20.33 -5.96
CA ILE A 98 -0.36 19.92 -6.88
C ILE A 98 -1.65 19.73 -6.09
N SER A 99 -2.72 20.41 -6.49
CA SER A 99 -4.04 20.28 -5.86
C SER A 99 -4.50 18.83 -5.81
N GLU A 100 -5.00 18.39 -4.66
CA GLU A 100 -5.52 17.03 -4.40
C GLU A 100 -4.48 15.90 -4.56
N LEU A 101 -3.19 16.24 -4.59
CA LEU A 101 -2.09 15.30 -4.42
C LEU A 101 -1.66 15.34 -2.96
N GLU A 102 -1.76 14.21 -2.28
CA GLU A 102 -1.33 14.05 -0.91
C GLU A 102 -0.02 13.27 -0.88
N ILE A 103 0.97 13.78 -0.15
CA ILE A 103 2.26 13.12 0.03
C ILE A 103 2.52 12.94 1.52
N TYR A 104 2.63 11.70 1.94
CA TYR A 104 2.88 11.30 3.31
C TYR A 104 4.32 10.83 3.48
N GLY A 105 4.94 11.19 4.59
CA GLY A 105 6.33 10.86 4.89
C GLY A 105 7.25 12.08 4.85
N PRO A 106 8.58 11.89 4.99
CA PRO A 106 9.25 10.59 5.08
C PRO A 106 8.95 9.86 6.40
N ALA A 107 8.72 8.57 6.31
CA ALA A 107 8.51 7.68 7.46
C ALA A 107 9.33 6.39 7.31
N PRO A 108 9.65 5.68 8.41
CA PRO A 108 10.27 4.36 8.30
C PRO A 108 9.43 3.44 7.41
N ALA A 109 10.07 2.74 6.47
CA ALA A 109 9.37 1.72 5.70
C ALA A 109 8.96 0.55 6.61
N PRO A 110 7.95 -0.28 6.26
CA PRO A 110 7.51 -1.42 7.07
C PRO A 110 8.64 -2.35 7.49
N LEU A 111 9.59 -2.60 6.61
CA LEU A 111 10.88 -3.19 6.94
C LEU A 111 11.93 -2.07 6.94
N SER A 112 12.02 -1.32 8.05
CA SER A 112 12.89 -0.15 8.18
C SER A 112 14.38 -0.47 7.99
N LYS A 113 14.77 -1.75 8.17
CA LYS A 113 16.09 -2.27 7.84
C LYS A 113 15.95 -3.61 7.12
N LEU A 114 16.49 -3.74 5.92
CA LEU A 114 16.46 -4.96 5.12
C LEU A 114 17.83 -5.19 4.50
N LYS A 115 18.40 -6.40 4.72
CA LYS A 115 19.73 -6.79 4.23
C LYS A 115 20.80 -5.72 4.54
N GLY A 116 20.80 -5.20 5.77
CA GLY A 116 21.74 -4.18 6.24
C GLY A 116 21.43 -2.74 5.79
N ARG A 117 20.50 -2.52 4.88
CA ARG A 117 20.14 -1.20 4.37
C ARG A 117 19.00 -0.60 5.17
N HIS A 118 19.15 0.67 5.58
CA HIS A 118 18.07 1.48 6.17
C HIS A 118 17.09 1.92 5.07
N ARG A 119 15.81 2.01 5.40
CA ARG A 119 14.74 2.31 4.44
C ARG A 119 13.76 3.32 5.01
N GLN A 120 13.53 4.39 4.25
CA GLN A 120 12.48 5.39 4.48
C GLN A 120 11.50 5.36 3.31
N ARG A 121 10.26 5.77 3.56
CA ARG A 121 9.18 5.72 2.57
C ARG A 121 8.46 7.05 2.48
N PHE A 122 8.13 7.44 1.25
CA PHE A 122 7.04 8.36 0.94
C PHE A 122 5.88 7.58 0.34
N LEU A 123 4.67 7.97 0.68
CA LEU A 123 3.45 7.48 0.06
C LEU A 123 2.76 8.66 -0.64
N ILE A 124 2.39 8.48 -1.88
CA ILE A 124 1.74 9.49 -2.70
C ILE A 124 0.34 8.99 -3.01
N HIS A 125 -0.66 9.85 -2.84
CA HIS A 125 -2.05 9.57 -3.18
C HIS A 125 -2.59 10.71 -4.03
N ASP A 126 -3.02 10.40 -5.23
CA ASP A 126 -3.65 11.34 -6.16
C ASP A 126 -5.14 11.00 -6.34
N LYS A 127 -6.00 11.85 -5.79
CA LYS A 127 -7.46 11.67 -5.85
C LYS A 127 -8.03 11.87 -7.25
N LYS A 128 -7.29 12.53 -8.14
CA LYS A 128 -7.71 12.79 -9.53
C LYS A 128 -7.25 11.75 -10.54
N ALA A 129 -6.61 10.67 -10.11
CA ALA A 129 -6.11 9.59 -10.96
C ALA A 129 -5.26 10.07 -12.15
N ARG A 130 -4.48 11.16 -11.96
CA ARG A 130 -3.55 11.68 -12.98
C ARG A 130 -2.44 10.69 -13.31
N ASN A 131 -1.64 11.00 -14.30
CA ASN A 131 -0.48 10.19 -14.65
C ASN A 131 0.58 10.25 -13.54
N MET A 132 0.53 9.32 -12.60
CA MET A 132 1.40 9.25 -11.43
C MET A 132 2.88 9.14 -11.82
N GLN A 133 3.21 8.41 -12.89
CA GLN A 133 4.59 8.29 -13.37
C GLN A 133 5.17 9.65 -13.78
N LYS A 134 4.39 10.49 -14.46
CA LYS A 134 4.84 11.84 -14.84
C LYS A 134 5.08 12.70 -13.60
N ILE A 135 4.19 12.65 -12.62
CA ILE A 135 4.31 13.40 -11.37
C ILE A 135 5.56 12.98 -10.61
N VAL A 136 5.74 11.69 -10.38
CA VAL A 136 6.88 11.14 -9.64
C VAL A 136 8.19 11.43 -10.37
N ASN A 137 8.23 11.22 -11.69
CA ASN A 137 9.44 11.52 -12.49
C ASN A 137 9.81 13.01 -12.43
N ALA A 138 8.84 13.92 -12.51
CA ALA A 138 9.10 15.36 -12.38
C ALA A 138 9.64 15.69 -10.99
N TRP A 139 9.06 15.12 -9.92
CA TRP A 139 9.54 15.33 -8.56
C TRP A 139 10.96 14.80 -8.38
N LEU A 140 11.27 13.59 -8.85
CA LEU A 140 12.61 13.01 -8.73
C LEU A 140 13.66 13.80 -9.54
N LYS A 141 13.30 14.33 -10.72
CA LYS A 141 14.19 15.20 -11.50
C LYS A 141 14.51 16.51 -10.80
N ASN A 142 13.55 17.07 -10.06
CA ASN A 142 13.73 18.30 -9.30
C ASN A 142 14.44 18.07 -7.95
N SER A 143 14.54 16.81 -7.51
CA SER A 143 15.24 16.43 -6.30
C SER A 143 16.67 16.04 -6.60
N LYS A 144 17.64 16.71 -5.95
CA LYS A 144 19.05 16.30 -6.06
C LYS A 144 19.22 14.89 -5.45
N SER A 145 19.78 13.97 -6.24
CA SER A 145 20.03 12.60 -5.77
C SER A 145 21.45 12.45 -5.24
N LEU A 146 21.58 11.81 -4.08
CA LEU A 146 22.87 11.43 -3.49
C LEU A 146 23.29 10.05 -4.03
N SER A 147 24.55 9.94 -4.47
CA SER A 147 25.08 8.68 -5.05
C SER A 147 25.13 7.50 -4.06
N SER A 148 25.08 7.80 -2.75
CA SER A 148 25.16 6.78 -1.67
C SER A 148 23.82 6.15 -1.30
N VAL A 149 22.71 6.60 -1.91
CA VAL A 149 21.36 6.08 -1.66
C VAL A 149 20.73 5.55 -2.93
N ASN A 150 19.82 4.60 -2.77
CA ASN A 150 18.99 4.09 -3.85
C ASN A 150 17.54 4.55 -3.65
N ILE A 151 16.91 5.00 -4.72
CA ILE A 151 15.50 5.39 -4.75
C ILE A 151 14.77 4.40 -5.65
N SER A 152 13.77 3.72 -5.10
CA SER A 152 12.87 2.84 -5.86
C SER A 152 11.45 3.37 -5.81
N VAL A 153 10.75 3.25 -6.92
CA VAL A 153 9.37 3.72 -7.09
C VAL A 153 8.49 2.53 -7.45
N ASP A 154 7.36 2.44 -6.80
CA ASP A 154 6.30 1.49 -7.11
C ASP A 154 5.00 2.27 -7.36
N ILE A 155 4.43 2.12 -8.55
CA ILE A 155 3.19 2.80 -8.96
C ILE A 155 2.04 1.84 -8.82
N ASP A 156 0.95 2.29 -8.18
CA ASP A 156 -0.21 1.50 -7.79
C ASP A 156 0.24 0.20 -7.08
N PRO A 157 1.05 0.30 -5.99
CA PRO A 157 1.62 -0.86 -5.34
C PRO A 157 0.52 -1.80 -4.87
N PHE A 158 0.73 -3.09 -5.10
CA PHE A 158 -0.20 -4.12 -4.69
C PHE A 158 -0.29 -4.26 -3.16
N SER A 159 0.80 -3.92 -2.47
CA SER A 159 0.87 -3.89 -1.01
C SER A 159 1.69 -2.70 -0.55
N PHE A 160 1.25 -2.08 0.54
CA PHE A 160 1.96 -0.99 1.20
C PHE A 160 2.75 -1.47 2.44
N VAL A 161 2.88 -2.78 2.58
CA VAL A 161 3.61 -3.43 3.69
C VAL A 161 4.99 -3.89 3.25
#